data_728c42897eec5dfbc522f7a165cbdb50
#
_entry.id   728c42897eec5dfbc522f7a165cbdb50
#
_cell.length_a   1.000
_cell.length_b   1.000
_cell.length_c   1.000
_cell.angle_alpha   90.00
_cell.angle_beta   90.00
_cell.angle_gamma   90.00
#
_symmetry.space_group_name_H-M   'P 1'
#
loop_
_entity.id
_entity.type
_entity.pdbx_description
1 polymer ?
#
loop_
_entity_poly.entity_id
_entity_poly.type
_entity_poly.pdbx_seq_one_letter_code
_entity_poly.pdbx_strand_id
1 'polypeptide(L)'
;MRRWMAGWWTAATLTLLTSVGGAMWAHAQAQTPAPSPASNGRVAIVDIQRILARSVAGAAAREQLEKDKAAMQRQLDGQKVELEKMRDELEKKGQLLSADARREKQDALERKVRDVRRLVDDLQAQLQKKEDALLQKVLQDVAGLIQRLGKEKGFAVVVERQRAGVLYASVDADLTDDVLKAYDDQTKKATK
;
A
#
# COMPACT_ATOMS: atom_id res chain seq x y z
N MET A 1 -42.28 -4.68 53.59
CA MET A 1 -42.21 -4.74 55.09
C MET A 1 -41.25 -3.66 55.55
N ARG A 2 -41.79 -2.68 56.17
CA ARG A 2 -41.45 -1.99 57.45
C ARG A 2 -40.19 -1.15 57.34
N ARG A 3 -40.32 0.22 57.22
CA ARG A 3 -40.60 1.20 58.29
C ARG A 3 -39.47 1.22 59.31
N TRP A 4 -38.84 2.31 59.68
CA TRP A 4 -39.28 3.49 60.44
C TRP A 4 -38.05 4.38 60.67
N MET A 5 -38.14 5.64 60.51
CA MET A 5 -38.35 6.75 61.45
C MET A 5 -37.07 7.21 62.18
N ALA A 6 -36.73 8.40 62.03
CA ALA A 6 -37.21 9.69 62.58
C ALA A 6 -36.39 10.13 63.80
N GLY A 7 -36.20 11.39 63.87
CA GLY A 7 -35.97 12.13 65.11
C GLY A 7 -34.75 13.07 65.06
N TRP A 8 -34.80 14.29 64.87
CA TRP A 8 -35.32 15.40 65.66
C TRP A 8 -34.28 16.07 66.56
N TRP A 9 -34.19 17.37 66.36
CA TRP A 9 -34.01 18.45 67.39
C TRP A 9 -32.56 18.73 67.83
N THR A 10 -32.03 19.93 68.02
CA THR A 10 -32.53 21.33 68.13
C THR A 10 -31.34 22.26 68.11
N ALA A 11 -31.49 23.38 67.54
CA ALA A 11 -31.41 24.73 68.03
C ALA A 11 -30.08 25.29 68.63
N ALA A 12 -29.71 26.41 68.01
CA ALA A 12 -29.32 27.69 68.53
C ALA A 12 -27.93 27.80 69.22
N THR A 13 -27.11 28.70 68.74
CA THR A 13 -26.88 30.08 69.16
C THR A 13 -25.69 30.67 68.38
N LEU A 14 -25.87 31.73 67.69
CA LEU A 14 -25.34 33.06 67.76
C LEU A 14 -23.98 33.23 68.45
N THR A 15 -22.90 33.59 67.67
CA THR A 15 -22.02 34.69 68.08
C THR A 15 -21.20 35.22 66.90
N LEU A 16 -21.28 36.49 66.64
CA LEU A 16 -20.40 37.31 65.84
C LEU A 16 -18.95 37.18 66.27
N LEU A 17 -18.01 37.19 65.30
CA LEU A 17 -16.85 38.09 65.36
C LEU A 17 -16.13 38.11 63.97
N THR A 18 -15.99 39.28 63.51
CA THR A 18 -15.21 39.78 62.35
C THR A 18 -13.77 39.33 62.35
N SER A 19 -13.27 38.86 61.22
CA SER A 19 -11.89 39.09 60.81
C SER A 19 -11.76 39.08 59.32
N VAL A 20 -11.35 40.23 58.83
CA VAL A 20 -10.88 40.52 57.48
C VAL A 20 -9.72 39.57 57.14
N GLY A 21 -9.90 38.77 56.16
CA GLY A 21 -8.85 37.95 55.55
C GLY A 21 -9.12 37.79 54.09
N GLY A 22 -8.51 38.65 53.29
CA GLY A 22 -8.59 38.59 51.82
C GLY A 22 -8.00 37.29 51.32
N ALA A 23 -8.85 36.37 50.93
CA ALA A 23 -8.45 35.22 50.12
C ALA A 23 -8.57 35.64 48.64
N MET A 24 -7.41 35.91 48.07
CA MET A 24 -7.23 36.00 46.61
C MET A 24 -7.72 34.71 45.98
N TRP A 25 -8.87 34.71 45.43
CA TRP A 25 -9.33 33.67 44.51
C TRP A 25 -8.51 33.80 43.25
N ALA A 26 -7.38 33.08 43.18
CA ALA A 26 -6.70 32.84 41.94
C ALA A 26 -7.67 32.05 41.02
N HIS A 27 -8.33 32.77 40.14
CA HIS A 27 -9.03 32.17 39.02
C HIS A 27 -7.97 31.50 38.17
N ALA A 28 -7.75 30.18 38.41
CA ALA A 28 -7.12 29.33 37.44
C ALA A 28 -8.06 29.34 36.21
N GLN A 29 -7.83 30.29 35.31
CA GLN A 29 -8.42 30.23 33.98
C GLN A 29 -7.85 28.96 33.37
N ALA A 30 -8.66 27.90 33.34
CA ALA A 30 -8.42 26.75 32.48
C ALA A 30 -8.37 27.34 31.08
N GLN A 31 -7.15 27.46 30.55
CA GLN A 31 -6.95 27.76 29.14
C GLN A 31 -7.57 26.59 28.38
N THR A 32 -8.82 26.76 27.95
CA THR A 32 -9.39 25.92 26.92
C THR A 32 -8.43 25.99 25.73
N PRO A 33 -7.85 24.85 25.28
CA PRO A 33 -6.99 24.87 24.12
C PRO A 33 -7.79 25.54 23.01
N ALA A 34 -7.19 26.58 22.42
CA ALA A 34 -7.78 27.25 21.28
C ALA A 34 -8.17 26.19 20.24
N PRO A 35 -9.39 26.22 19.71
CA PRO A 35 -9.76 25.27 18.67
C PRO A 35 -8.73 25.40 17.57
N SER A 36 -8.01 24.30 17.29
CA SER A 36 -7.18 24.21 16.10
C SER A 36 -8.00 24.70 14.93
N PRO A 37 -7.45 25.50 13.99
CA PRO A 37 -8.23 26.03 12.88
C PRO A 37 -8.95 24.86 12.26
N ALA A 38 -10.28 24.87 12.33
CA ALA A 38 -11.12 23.85 11.76
C ALA A 38 -10.72 23.75 10.30
N SER A 39 -10.05 22.67 9.93
CA SER A 39 -9.89 22.36 8.51
C SER A 39 -11.31 22.40 7.96
N ASN A 40 -11.57 23.24 6.97
CA ASN A 40 -12.90 23.54 6.43
C ASN A 40 -13.58 22.31 5.79
N GLY A 41 -13.44 21.13 6.35
CA GLY A 41 -14.03 19.89 5.87
C GLY A 41 -13.74 19.55 4.39
N ARG A 42 -12.77 20.26 3.77
CA ARG A 42 -12.45 20.06 2.35
C ARG A 42 -11.92 18.67 2.11
N VAL A 43 -12.57 17.98 1.20
CA VAL A 43 -12.15 16.65 0.74
C VAL A 43 -11.46 16.82 -0.61
N ALA A 44 -10.30 16.20 -0.77
CA ALA A 44 -9.63 16.08 -2.05
C ALA A 44 -9.73 14.65 -2.57
N ILE A 45 -9.53 14.51 -3.87
CA ILE A 45 -9.38 13.22 -4.54
C ILE A 45 -7.99 13.07 -5.14
N VAL A 46 -7.57 11.83 -5.33
CA VAL A 46 -6.36 11.47 -6.07
C VAL A 46 -6.63 10.21 -6.87
N ASP A 47 -6.15 10.19 -8.11
CA ASP A 47 -6.19 9.02 -9.00
C ASP A 47 -4.80 8.38 -9.04
N ILE A 48 -4.62 7.33 -8.24
CA ILE A 48 -3.34 6.60 -8.14
C ILE A 48 -3.03 5.88 -9.44
N GLN A 49 -4.01 5.36 -10.15
CA GLN A 49 -3.81 4.69 -11.43
C GLN A 49 -3.26 5.65 -12.49
N ARG A 50 -3.79 6.87 -12.51
CA ARG A 50 -3.30 7.93 -13.39
C ARG A 50 -1.85 8.34 -13.05
N ILE A 51 -1.51 8.43 -11.77
CA ILE A 51 -0.14 8.70 -11.32
C ILE A 51 0.80 7.58 -11.75
N LEU A 52 0.45 6.31 -11.50
CA LEU A 52 1.22 5.14 -11.92
C LEU A 52 1.40 5.10 -13.45
N ALA A 53 0.35 5.43 -14.20
CA ALA A 53 0.39 5.41 -15.65
C ALA A 53 1.29 6.49 -16.25
N ARG A 54 1.37 7.68 -15.64
CA ARG A 54 1.98 8.88 -16.24
C ARG A 54 3.31 9.30 -15.62
N SER A 55 3.63 8.84 -14.40
CA SER A 55 4.88 9.22 -13.72
C SER A 55 6.12 8.60 -14.37
N VAL A 56 7.24 9.30 -14.26
CA VAL A 56 8.56 8.81 -14.69
C VAL A 56 8.91 7.50 -13.98
N ALA A 57 8.67 7.43 -12.66
CA ALA A 57 8.90 6.21 -11.88
C ALA A 57 8.00 5.05 -12.32
N GLY A 58 6.72 5.30 -12.62
CA GLY A 58 5.80 4.29 -13.15
C GLY A 58 6.21 3.80 -14.54
N ALA A 59 6.72 4.67 -15.40
CA ALA A 59 7.27 4.28 -16.70
C ALA A 59 8.50 3.39 -16.54
N ALA A 60 9.45 3.77 -15.67
CA ALA A 60 10.64 2.99 -15.39
C ALA A 60 10.32 1.62 -14.78
N ALA A 61 9.34 1.57 -13.87
CA ALA A 61 8.88 0.31 -13.27
C ALA A 61 8.30 -0.64 -14.33
N ARG A 62 7.47 -0.13 -15.24
CA ARG A 62 6.93 -0.94 -16.36
C ARG A 62 8.04 -1.43 -17.29
N GLU A 63 8.99 -0.57 -17.65
CA GLU A 63 10.12 -0.96 -18.50
C GLU A 63 10.95 -2.08 -17.84
N GLN A 64 11.22 -1.96 -16.53
CA GLN A 64 11.93 -3.00 -15.80
C GLN A 64 11.16 -4.32 -15.79
N LEU A 65 9.85 -4.27 -15.57
CA LEU A 65 9.00 -5.45 -15.57
C LEU A 65 8.96 -6.15 -16.93
N GLU A 66 8.89 -5.39 -18.03
CA GLU A 66 8.96 -5.96 -19.39
C GLU A 66 10.31 -6.59 -19.68
N LYS A 67 11.42 -6.00 -19.21
CA LYS A 67 12.75 -6.61 -19.30
C LYS A 67 12.82 -7.94 -18.53
N ASP A 68 12.31 -7.97 -17.31
CA ASP A 68 12.27 -9.18 -16.49
C ASP A 68 11.42 -10.27 -17.15
N LYS A 69 10.25 -9.93 -17.64
CA LYS A 69 9.35 -10.82 -18.37
C LYS A 69 10.01 -11.40 -19.62
N ALA A 70 10.67 -10.56 -20.41
CA ALA A 70 11.41 -10.99 -21.59
C ALA A 70 12.58 -11.93 -21.24
N ALA A 71 13.28 -11.70 -20.13
CA ALA A 71 14.34 -12.58 -19.65
C ALA A 71 13.79 -13.94 -19.21
N MET A 72 12.70 -13.95 -18.45
CA MET A 72 11.98 -15.15 -18.03
C MET A 72 11.46 -15.98 -19.21
N GLN A 73 10.91 -15.30 -20.22
CA GLN A 73 10.46 -15.95 -21.45
C GLN A 73 11.60 -16.63 -22.18
N ARG A 74 12.76 -15.96 -22.36
CA ARG A 74 13.95 -16.58 -22.98
C ARG A 74 14.44 -17.81 -22.22
N GLN A 75 14.43 -17.76 -20.88
CA GLN A 75 14.79 -18.89 -20.05
C GLN A 75 13.84 -20.08 -20.30
N LEU A 76 12.55 -19.83 -20.33
CA LEU A 76 11.53 -20.86 -20.59
C LEU A 76 11.66 -21.45 -21.99
N ASP A 77 11.88 -20.61 -22.99
CA ASP A 77 12.04 -21.06 -24.39
C ASP A 77 13.29 -21.93 -24.56
N GLY A 78 14.39 -21.60 -23.88
CA GLY A 78 15.56 -22.47 -23.84
C GLY A 78 15.27 -23.86 -23.27
N GLN A 79 14.50 -23.94 -22.19
CA GLN A 79 14.11 -25.22 -21.59
C GLN A 79 13.14 -26.03 -22.47
N LYS A 80 12.24 -25.33 -23.19
CA LYS A 80 11.33 -25.98 -24.16
C LYS A 80 12.09 -26.57 -25.33
N VAL A 81 13.06 -25.84 -25.89
CA VAL A 81 13.89 -26.35 -26.99
C VAL A 81 14.67 -27.59 -26.56
N GLU A 82 15.21 -27.62 -25.35
CA GLU A 82 15.88 -28.80 -24.80
C GLU A 82 14.92 -30.00 -24.65
N LEU A 83 13.72 -29.73 -24.13
CA LEU A 83 12.68 -30.75 -24.01
C LEU A 83 12.29 -31.34 -25.37
N GLU A 84 12.11 -30.52 -26.40
CA GLU A 84 11.81 -30.97 -27.76
C GLU A 84 12.95 -31.82 -28.34
N LYS A 85 14.22 -31.44 -28.15
CA LYS A 85 15.36 -32.26 -28.55
C LYS A 85 15.34 -33.64 -27.90
N MET A 86 15.05 -33.74 -26.60
CA MET A 86 14.97 -35.00 -25.90
C MET A 86 13.85 -35.91 -26.44
N ARG A 87 12.70 -35.30 -26.78
CA ARG A 87 11.58 -36.00 -27.41
C ARG A 87 11.95 -36.51 -28.79
N ASP A 88 12.51 -35.67 -29.63
CA ASP A 88 12.97 -36.02 -30.99
C ASP A 88 14.01 -37.14 -30.97
N GLU A 89 14.98 -37.08 -30.06
CA GLU A 89 15.97 -38.12 -29.91
C GLU A 89 15.34 -39.47 -29.52
N LEU A 90 14.41 -39.46 -28.59
CA LEU A 90 13.72 -40.66 -28.17
C LEU A 90 12.83 -41.23 -29.28
N GLU A 91 12.15 -40.38 -30.05
CA GLU A 91 11.31 -40.81 -31.18
C GLU A 91 12.13 -41.36 -32.32
N LYS A 92 13.19 -40.68 -32.77
CA LYS A 92 13.98 -41.04 -33.95
C LYS A 92 14.95 -42.18 -33.68
N LYS A 93 15.52 -42.24 -32.47
CA LYS A 93 16.58 -43.22 -32.14
C LYS A 93 16.16 -44.27 -31.09
N GLY A 94 14.99 -44.11 -30.49
CA GLY A 94 14.56 -44.99 -29.39
C GLY A 94 14.46 -46.47 -29.76
N GLN A 95 14.16 -46.77 -31.01
CA GLN A 95 14.11 -48.15 -31.51
C GLN A 95 15.50 -48.81 -31.68
N LEU A 96 16.55 -47.98 -31.79
CA LEU A 96 17.94 -48.42 -31.94
C LEU A 96 18.64 -48.60 -30.58
N LEU A 97 18.01 -48.21 -29.49
CA LEU A 97 18.54 -48.28 -28.15
C LEU A 97 18.24 -49.65 -27.51
N SER A 98 19.11 -50.09 -26.58
CA SER A 98 18.77 -51.16 -25.68
C SER A 98 17.55 -50.79 -24.79
N ALA A 99 16.86 -51.81 -24.27
CA ALA A 99 15.69 -51.59 -23.42
C ALA A 99 16.02 -50.68 -22.21
N ASP A 100 17.17 -50.89 -21.57
CA ASP A 100 17.61 -50.12 -20.42
C ASP A 100 17.93 -48.67 -20.82
N ALA A 101 18.66 -48.44 -21.90
CA ALA A 101 19.00 -47.11 -22.39
C ALA A 101 17.73 -46.33 -22.82
N ARG A 102 16.76 -47.01 -23.43
CA ARG A 102 15.47 -46.40 -23.77
C ARG A 102 14.70 -45.97 -22.50
N ARG A 103 14.64 -46.83 -21.51
CA ARG A 103 13.99 -46.55 -20.22
C ARG A 103 14.63 -45.36 -19.52
N GLU A 104 15.96 -45.32 -19.45
CA GLU A 104 16.69 -44.21 -18.87
C GLU A 104 16.37 -42.88 -19.54
N LYS A 105 16.32 -42.85 -20.88
CA LYS A 105 15.94 -41.63 -21.65
C LYS A 105 14.47 -41.24 -21.44
N GLN A 106 13.55 -42.21 -21.29
CA GLN A 106 12.16 -41.94 -20.96
C GLN A 106 12.04 -41.31 -19.56
N ASP A 107 12.71 -41.85 -18.56
CA ASP A 107 12.74 -41.32 -17.21
C ASP A 107 13.35 -39.91 -17.16
N ALA A 108 14.40 -39.68 -17.95
CA ALA A 108 15.02 -38.35 -18.06
C ALA A 108 14.07 -37.34 -18.70
N LEU A 109 13.35 -37.72 -19.76
CA LEU A 109 12.34 -36.88 -20.41
C LEU A 109 11.20 -36.54 -19.46
N GLU A 110 10.69 -37.50 -18.70
CA GLU A 110 9.65 -37.27 -17.70
C GLU A 110 10.11 -36.32 -16.59
N ARG A 111 11.34 -36.49 -16.10
CA ARG A 111 11.93 -35.51 -15.15
C ARG A 111 11.98 -34.13 -15.75
N LYS A 112 12.46 -33.97 -16.98
CA LYS A 112 12.54 -32.68 -17.67
C LYS A 112 11.17 -32.03 -17.85
N VAL A 113 10.13 -32.79 -18.19
CA VAL A 113 8.76 -32.30 -18.27
C VAL A 113 8.30 -31.70 -16.92
N ARG A 114 8.57 -32.45 -15.83
CA ARG A 114 8.22 -31.96 -14.48
C ARG A 114 8.98 -30.70 -14.12
N ASP A 115 10.26 -30.64 -14.46
CA ASP A 115 11.12 -29.49 -14.13
C ASP A 115 10.71 -28.24 -14.93
N VAL A 116 10.37 -28.38 -16.22
CA VAL A 116 9.83 -27.27 -17.04
C VAL A 116 8.50 -26.78 -16.47
N ARG A 117 7.62 -27.66 -16.02
CA ARG A 117 6.35 -27.26 -15.39
C ARG A 117 6.59 -26.47 -14.12
N ARG A 118 7.46 -26.95 -13.23
CA ARG A 118 7.83 -26.19 -12.02
C ARG A 118 8.43 -24.82 -12.35
N LEU A 119 9.30 -24.78 -13.36
CA LEU A 119 9.89 -23.52 -13.80
C LEU A 119 8.84 -22.51 -14.23
N VAL A 120 7.80 -22.94 -14.96
CA VAL A 120 6.67 -22.04 -15.34
C VAL A 120 6.00 -21.47 -14.10
N ASP A 121 5.66 -22.32 -13.13
CA ASP A 121 4.99 -21.91 -11.91
C ASP A 121 5.88 -20.95 -11.08
N ASP A 122 7.17 -21.25 -10.97
CA ASP A 122 8.15 -20.42 -10.26
C ASP A 122 8.35 -19.06 -10.92
N LEU A 123 8.44 -19.01 -12.26
CA LEU A 123 8.59 -17.77 -13.00
C LEU A 123 7.34 -16.90 -12.89
N GLN A 124 6.14 -17.48 -12.91
CA GLN A 124 4.89 -16.74 -12.68
C GLN A 124 4.84 -16.15 -11.29
N ALA A 125 5.17 -16.93 -10.27
CA ALA A 125 5.22 -16.45 -8.88
C ALA A 125 6.27 -15.34 -8.68
N GLN A 126 7.44 -15.47 -9.32
CA GLN A 126 8.48 -14.44 -9.27
C GLN A 126 8.04 -13.15 -9.96
N LEU A 127 7.37 -13.23 -11.11
CA LEU A 127 6.85 -12.07 -11.83
C LEU A 127 5.82 -11.33 -10.96
N GLN A 128 4.84 -12.06 -10.42
CA GLN A 128 3.83 -11.49 -9.53
C GLN A 128 4.48 -10.78 -8.32
N LYS A 129 5.45 -11.41 -7.68
CA LYS A 129 6.17 -10.81 -6.55
C LYS A 129 6.90 -9.52 -6.93
N LYS A 130 7.48 -9.46 -8.14
CA LYS A 130 8.14 -8.24 -8.63
C LYS A 130 7.12 -7.14 -8.92
N GLU A 131 5.99 -7.46 -9.54
CA GLU A 131 4.87 -6.52 -9.78
C GLU A 131 4.39 -5.92 -8.46
N ASP A 132 4.10 -6.76 -7.47
CA ASP A 132 3.63 -6.33 -6.16
C ASP A 132 4.66 -5.42 -5.45
N ALA A 133 5.93 -5.78 -5.49
CA ALA A 133 7.00 -4.99 -4.87
C ALA A 133 7.16 -3.60 -5.52
N LEU A 134 7.12 -3.53 -6.85
CA LEU A 134 7.18 -2.27 -7.58
C LEU A 134 5.96 -1.39 -7.27
N LEU A 135 4.76 -1.98 -7.26
CA LEU A 135 3.53 -1.27 -6.92
C LEU A 135 3.56 -0.74 -5.49
N GLN A 136 3.95 -1.56 -4.52
CA GLN A 136 4.06 -1.15 -3.12
C GLN A 136 5.02 0.01 -2.92
N LYS A 137 6.20 -0.03 -3.58
CA LYS A 137 7.17 1.05 -3.50
C LYS A 137 6.57 2.37 -4.00
N VAL A 138 5.95 2.36 -5.17
CA VAL A 138 5.32 3.57 -5.74
C VAL A 138 4.18 4.07 -4.84
N LEU A 139 3.35 3.17 -4.31
CA LEU A 139 2.26 3.55 -3.41
C LEU A 139 2.77 4.20 -2.11
N GLN A 140 3.87 3.71 -1.54
CA GLN A 140 4.48 4.30 -0.35
C GLN A 140 5.01 5.72 -0.63
N ASP A 141 5.74 5.89 -1.74
CA ASP A 141 6.29 7.18 -2.15
C ASP A 141 5.17 8.21 -2.39
N VAL A 142 4.13 7.81 -3.11
CA VAL A 142 2.96 8.65 -3.42
C VAL A 142 2.15 8.98 -2.17
N ALA A 143 1.97 8.03 -1.22
CA ALA A 143 1.25 8.28 0.02
C ALA A 143 1.91 9.39 0.87
N GLY A 144 3.24 9.42 0.95
CA GLY A 144 3.99 10.48 1.62
C GLY A 144 3.76 11.85 0.97
N LEU A 145 3.71 11.91 -0.36
CA LEU A 145 3.43 13.13 -1.11
C LEU A 145 1.99 13.61 -0.91
N ILE A 146 1.03 12.69 -0.95
CA ILE A 146 -0.39 13.00 -0.69
C ILE A 146 -0.58 13.62 0.69
N GLN A 147 0.04 13.03 1.73
CA GLN A 147 -0.05 13.55 3.09
C GLN A 147 0.52 14.97 3.20
N ARG A 148 1.67 15.22 2.57
CA ARG A 148 2.30 16.54 2.56
C ARG A 148 1.43 17.58 1.85
N LEU A 149 1.04 17.30 0.61
CA LEU A 149 0.24 18.22 -0.21
C LEU A 149 -1.16 18.44 0.37
N GLY A 150 -1.77 17.40 0.95
CA GLY A 150 -3.05 17.52 1.65
C GLY A 150 -3.00 18.49 2.81
N LYS A 151 -1.94 18.40 3.63
CA LYS A 151 -1.71 19.36 4.73
C LYS A 151 -1.41 20.77 4.23
N GLU A 152 -0.51 20.93 3.26
CA GLU A 152 -0.11 22.21 2.69
C GLU A 152 -1.30 22.96 2.08
N LYS A 153 -2.21 22.24 1.43
CA LYS A 153 -3.41 22.82 0.79
C LYS A 153 -4.65 22.87 1.69
N GLY A 154 -4.54 22.43 2.96
CA GLY A 154 -5.61 22.52 3.96
C GLY A 154 -6.77 21.56 3.71
N PHE A 155 -6.53 20.41 3.11
CA PHE A 155 -7.53 19.36 3.00
C PHE A 155 -7.62 18.54 4.29
N ALA A 156 -8.85 18.25 4.72
CA ALA A 156 -9.11 17.42 5.89
C ALA A 156 -8.93 15.93 5.58
N VAL A 157 -9.30 15.53 4.36
CA VAL A 157 -9.25 14.16 3.88
C VAL A 157 -8.85 14.14 2.41
N VAL A 158 -8.04 13.18 2.02
CA VAL A 158 -7.78 12.84 0.61
C VAL A 158 -8.21 11.41 0.37
N VAL A 159 -9.04 11.17 -0.61
CA VAL A 159 -9.56 9.85 -0.96
C VAL A 159 -9.07 9.40 -2.34
N GLU A 160 -8.85 8.11 -2.48
CA GLU A 160 -8.52 7.52 -3.78
C GLU A 160 -9.79 7.44 -4.64
N ARG A 161 -9.73 7.98 -5.86
CA ARG A 161 -10.89 8.19 -6.73
C ARG A 161 -11.65 6.91 -7.03
N GLN A 162 -10.96 5.84 -7.43
CA GLN A 162 -11.59 4.61 -7.88
C GLN A 162 -12.12 3.79 -6.70
N ARG A 163 -11.31 3.64 -5.64
CA ARG A 163 -11.68 2.83 -4.47
C ARG A 163 -12.79 3.47 -3.64
N ALA A 164 -12.85 4.80 -3.61
CA ALA A 164 -13.90 5.53 -2.92
C ALA A 164 -15.20 5.67 -3.75
N GLY A 165 -15.22 5.20 -5.00
CA GLY A 165 -16.39 5.30 -5.87
C GLY A 165 -16.80 6.74 -6.21
N VAL A 166 -15.82 7.65 -6.32
CA VAL A 166 -16.09 9.07 -6.60
C VAL A 166 -16.53 9.24 -8.05
N LEU A 167 -17.81 9.60 -8.24
CA LEU A 167 -18.39 9.84 -9.57
C LEU A 167 -18.09 11.24 -10.08
N TYR A 168 -18.00 12.21 -9.17
CA TYR A 168 -17.73 13.62 -9.51
C TYR A 168 -16.83 14.27 -8.45
N ALA A 169 -15.89 15.07 -8.91
CA ALA A 169 -15.16 16.03 -8.09
C ALA A 169 -14.82 17.25 -8.95
N SER A 170 -14.78 18.43 -8.33
CA SER A 170 -14.29 19.64 -8.99
C SER A 170 -12.80 19.55 -9.26
N VAL A 171 -12.32 20.34 -10.23
CA VAL A 171 -10.88 20.40 -10.56
C VAL A 171 -10.05 20.84 -9.35
N ASP A 172 -10.56 21.75 -8.53
CA ASP A 172 -9.87 22.26 -7.33
C ASP A 172 -9.73 21.20 -6.22
N ALA A 173 -10.53 20.13 -6.28
CA ALA A 173 -10.45 19.01 -5.35
C ALA A 173 -9.54 17.87 -5.86
N ASP A 174 -9.11 17.89 -7.12
CA ASP A 174 -8.27 16.85 -7.73
C ASP A 174 -6.78 17.17 -7.53
N LEU A 175 -6.12 16.44 -6.64
CA LEU A 175 -4.69 16.56 -6.35
C LEU A 175 -3.80 15.73 -7.28
N THR A 176 -4.36 14.99 -8.23
CA THR A 176 -3.62 14.01 -9.02
C THR A 176 -2.43 14.63 -9.75
N ASP A 177 -2.62 15.76 -10.43
CA ASP A 177 -1.55 16.40 -11.21
C ASP A 177 -0.48 17.05 -10.31
N ASP A 178 -0.87 17.59 -9.15
CA ASP A 178 0.08 18.11 -8.16
C ASP A 178 0.96 17.01 -7.57
N VAL A 179 0.34 15.88 -7.21
CA VAL A 179 1.05 14.69 -6.70
C VAL A 179 1.96 14.12 -7.77
N LEU A 180 1.48 13.99 -9.01
CA LEU A 180 2.28 13.52 -10.15
C LEU A 180 3.53 14.36 -10.35
N LYS A 181 3.38 15.68 -10.39
CA LYS A 181 4.50 16.61 -10.55
C LYS A 181 5.50 16.49 -9.40
N ALA A 182 5.02 16.47 -8.15
CA ALA A 182 5.88 16.33 -6.98
C ALA A 182 6.63 15.00 -6.98
N TYR A 183 5.99 13.92 -7.44
CA TYR A 183 6.60 12.59 -7.54
C TYR A 183 7.69 12.55 -8.62
N ASP A 184 7.44 13.12 -9.79
CA ASP A 184 8.44 13.21 -10.86
C ASP A 184 9.64 14.07 -10.45
N ASP A 185 9.43 15.18 -9.74
CA ASP A 185 10.51 16.03 -9.24
C ASP A 185 11.35 15.31 -8.17
N GLN A 186 10.73 14.52 -7.31
CA GLN A 186 11.41 13.68 -6.32
C GLN A 186 12.25 12.59 -7.00
N THR A 187 11.70 11.91 -7.99
CA THR A 187 12.38 10.86 -8.76
C THR A 187 13.61 11.40 -9.49
N LYS A 188 13.51 12.57 -10.14
CA LYS A 188 14.61 13.23 -10.81
C LYS A 188 15.75 13.63 -9.87
N LYS A 189 15.42 14.01 -8.62
CA LYS A 189 16.44 14.33 -7.60
C LYS A 189 17.18 13.11 -7.08
N ALA A 190 16.49 11.97 -6.97
CA ALA A 190 17.06 10.72 -6.50
C ALA A 190 17.99 10.05 -7.54
N THR A 191 17.85 10.43 -8.82
CA THR A 191 18.65 9.86 -9.94
C THR A 191 19.90 10.70 -10.28
N LYS A 192 20.07 11.86 -9.65
CA LYS A 192 21.28 12.70 -9.74
C LYS A 192 22.24 12.40 -8.61
#